data_bc8164644e46e46fd137ce95e4059911
#
_entry.id   bc8164644e46e46fd137ce95e4059911
#
_cell.length_a   1.000
_cell.length_b   1.000
_cell.length_c   1.000
_cell.angle_alpha   90.00
_cell.angle_beta   90.00
_cell.angle_gamma   90.00
#
_symmetry.space_group_name_H-M   'P 1'
#
loop_
_entity.id
_entity.type
_entity.pdbx_description
1 polymer ?
#
loop_
_entity_poly.entity_id
_entity_poly.type
_entity_poly.pdbx_seq_one_letter_code
_entity_poly.pdbx_strand_id
1 'polypeptide(L)'
;MISESTNTSNTNTFIGLIPSVVKAADAKLPTRYGDFRIAGYRSLTSDEEFVVVYKGELRTDDAVPVRIHSQCLTGDVFHSAKCDCGEQLDLAMTTIAREGRGVVIYQQQEGRGIGIINKIRAYALQDAGDDTIEANVRLGLEVDARRYEQCVEILRDRGLRR
;
A
#
# COMPACT_ATOMS: atom_id res chain seq x y z
N MET A 1 30.91 29.48 48.90
CA MET A 1 30.59 29.65 47.50
C MET A 1 30.37 28.29 46.91
N ILE A 2 29.12 27.93 46.77
CA ILE A 2 28.68 26.63 46.22
C ILE A 2 28.05 26.95 44.87
N SER A 3 28.67 26.43 43.80
CA SER A 3 28.14 26.60 42.43
C SER A 3 27.15 25.47 42.14
N GLU A 4 25.92 25.83 41.97
CA GLU A 4 24.88 24.94 41.48
C GLU A 4 25.02 24.79 39.97
N SER A 5 25.33 23.59 39.49
CA SER A 5 25.23 23.20 38.11
C SER A 5 23.82 22.73 37.79
N THR A 6 23.08 23.55 37.06
CA THR A 6 21.76 23.22 36.55
C THR A 6 21.90 22.20 35.43
N ASN A 7 21.48 21.00 35.72
CA ASN A 7 21.37 19.90 34.75
C ASN A 7 20.04 20.05 34.00
N THR A 8 20.05 20.64 32.80
CA THR A 8 18.90 20.70 31.92
C THR A 8 18.74 19.35 31.22
N SER A 9 17.96 18.48 31.80
CA SER A 9 17.49 17.24 31.17
C SER A 9 16.59 17.60 29.98
N ASN A 10 17.12 17.41 28.80
CA ASN A 10 16.41 17.53 27.54
C ASN A 10 15.48 16.32 27.39
N THR A 11 14.28 16.39 27.94
CA THR A 11 13.22 15.39 27.74
C THR A 11 12.66 15.57 26.34
N ASN A 12 13.27 14.88 25.39
CA ASN A 12 12.70 14.71 24.04
C ASN A 12 11.44 13.85 24.18
N THR A 13 10.30 14.49 24.43
CA THR A 13 8.99 13.85 24.50
C THR A 13 8.64 13.37 23.10
N PHE A 14 8.97 12.11 22.79
CA PHE A 14 8.35 11.41 21.66
C PHE A 14 6.86 11.33 21.96
N ILE A 15 6.07 12.19 21.39
CA ILE A 15 4.63 12.02 21.30
C ILE A 15 4.45 10.74 20.47
N GLY A 16 4.19 9.61 21.14
CA GLY A 16 3.91 8.34 20.51
C GLY A 16 2.68 8.54 19.61
N LEU A 17 2.89 8.50 18.31
CA LEU A 17 1.79 8.49 17.34
C LEU A 17 0.91 7.29 17.70
N ILE A 18 -0.37 7.55 17.99
CA ILE A 18 -1.36 6.48 18.18
C ILE A 18 -1.39 5.68 16.87
N PRO A 19 -1.16 4.37 16.90
CA PRO A 19 -1.18 3.60 15.67
C PRO A 19 -2.55 3.69 15.01
N SER A 20 -2.57 3.86 13.70
CA SER A 20 -3.79 3.88 12.89
C SER A 20 -4.08 2.54 12.23
N VAL A 21 -3.14 1.60 12.31
CA VAL A 21 -3.27 0.23 11.79
C VAL A 21 -2.81 -0.79 12.81
N VAL A 22 -3.36 -2.00 12.74
CA VAL A 22 -2.96 -3.15 13.55
C VAL A 22 -2.80 -4.38 12.69
N LYS A 23 -1.72 -5.14 12.93
CA LYS A 23 -1.55 -6.45 12.30
C LYS A 23 -2.49 -7.46 12.93
N ALA A 24 -3.34 -8.08 12.10
CA ALA A 24 -4.34 -9.05 12.54
C ALA A 24 -3.85 -10.50 12.40
N ALA A 25 -3.10 -10.82 11.35
CA ALA A 25 -2.65 -12.18 11.06
C ALA A 25 -1.37 -12.19 10.22
N ASP A 26 -0.69 -13.34 10.19
CA ASP A 26 0.48 -13.59 9.35
C ASP A 26 0.57 -15.08 9.04
N ALA A 27 0.76 -15.45 7.77
CA ALA A 27 0.76 -16.83 7.31
C ALA A 27 1.77 -17.06 6.17
N LYS A 28 2.03 -18.33 5.83
CA LYS A 28 2.75 -18.73 4.61
C LYS A 28 1.84 -18.54 3.40
N LEU A 29 2.41 -18.11 2.29
CA LEU A 29 1.72 -17.95 1.01
C LEU A 29 2.59 -18.54 -0.11
N PRO A 30 2.45 -19.83 -0.44
CA PRO A 30 3.04 -20.37 -1.66
C PRO A 30 2.35 -19.76 -2.88
N THR A 31 3.13 -19.30 -3.86
CA THR A 31 2.65 -18.64 -5.08
C THR A 31 3.34 -19.23 -6.31
N ARG A 32 2.84 -18.88 -7.50
CA ARG A 32 3.54 -19.19 -8.76
C ARG A 32 4.92 -18.52 -8.88
N TYR A 33 5.21 -17.50 -8.06
CA TYR A 33 6.50 -16.82 -7.98
C TYR A 33 7.43 -17.44 -6.91
N GLY A 34 6.99 -18.48 -6.22
CA GLY A 34 7.69 -19.15 -5.12
C GLY A 34 7.04 -18.85 -3.76
N ASP A 35 7.76 -19.17 -2.70
CA ASP A 35 7.27 -19.04 -1.33
C ASP A 35 7.37 -17.61 -0.84
N PHE A 36 6.24 -17.07 -0.41
CA PHE A 36 6.06 -15.79 0.24
C PHE A 36 5.41 -15.98 1.61
N ARG A 37 5.23 -14.88 2.30
CA ARG A 37 4.33 -14.75 3.45
C ARG A 37 3.29 -13.69 3.16
N ILE A 38 2.15 -13.81 3.86
CA ILE A 38 1.05 -12.86 3.77
C ILE A 38 0.69 -12.40 5.18
N ALA A 39 0.55 -11.09 5.37
CA ALA A 39 0.04 -10.51 6.61
C ALA A 39 -1.18 -9.66 6.31
N GLY A 40 -2.20 -9.76 7.17
CA GLY A 40 -3.37 -8.90 7.16
C GLY A 40 -3.21 -7.78 8.19
N TYR A 41 -3.52 -6.57 7.78
CA TYR A 41 -3.62 -5.39 8.64
C TYR A 41 -5.02 -4.80 8.55
N ARG A 42 -5.50 -4.24 9.65
CA ARG A 42 -6.78 -3.54 9.74
C ARG A 42 -6.53 -2.09 10.11
N SER A 43 -7.26 -1.18 9.47
CA SER A 43 -7.38 0.20 9.92
C SER A 43 -8.07 0.27 11.28
N LEU A 44 -7.62 1.18 12.15
CA LEU A 44 -8.27 1.53 13.41
C LEU A 44 -9.16 2.77 13.26
N THR A 45 -9.15 3.39 12.08
CA THR A 45 -9.88 4.64 11.78
C THR A 45 -10.92 4.51 10.67
N SER A 46 -10.96 3.35 10.00
CA SER A 46 -11.91 3.02 8.94
C SER A 46 -12.12 1.50 8.85
N ASP A 47 -12.99 1.06 7.94
CA ASP A 47 -13.19 -0.37 7.65
C ASP A 47 -12.17 -0.93 6.64
N GLU A 48 -11.12 -0.17 6.31
CA GLU A 48 -10.13 -0.58 5.32
C GLU A 48 -9.23 -1.70 5.86
N GLU A 49 -9.00 -2.70 5.04
CA GLU A 49 -8.06 -3.78 5.29
C GLU A 49 -6.91 -3.73 4.26
N PHE A 50 -5.72 -4.11 4.72
CA PHE A 50 -4.53 -4.15 3.89
C PHE A 50 -3.97 -5.56 3.87
N VAL A 51 -3.56 -6.00 2.69
CA VAL A 51 -2.85 -7.26 2.53
C VAL A 51 -1.39 -6.95 2.24
N VAL A 52 -0.48 -7.54 3.01
CA VAL A 52 0.97 -7.37 2.86
C VAL A 52 1.57 -8.70 2.44
N VAL A 53 2.02 -8.78 1.20
CA VAL A 53 2.75 -9.95 0.68
C VAL A 53 4.24 -9.64 0.73
N TYR A 54 5.03 -10.51 1.36
CA TYR A 54 6.44 -10.23 1.57
C TYR A 54 7.31 -11.49 1.53
N LYS A 55 8.60 -11.28 1.31
CA LYS A 55 9.63 -12.32 1.26
C LYS A 55 10.89 -11.84 1.96
N GLY A 56 11.60 -12.78 2.59
CA GLY A 56 12.90 -12.54 3.21
C GLY A 56 12.85 -11.60 4.42
N GLU A 57 14.03 -11.15 4.83
CA GLU A 57 14.18 -10.16 5.89
C GLU A 57 14.05 -8.75 5.36
N LEU A 58 13.20 -7.96 6.01
CA LEU A 58 12.91 -6.56 5.63
C LEU A 58 13.69 -5.55 6.48
N ARG A 59 14.14 -5.96 7.69
CA ARG A 59 14.95 -5.13 8.58
C ARG A 59 16.42 -5.22 8.19
N THR A 60 16.83 -4.34 7.30
CA THR A 60 18.19 -4.33 6.74
C THR A 60 18.59 -2.90 6.42
N ASP A 61 19.91 -2.63 6.39
CA ASP A 61 20.47 -1.38 5.93
C ASP A 61 20.48 -1.26 4.40
N ASP A 62 20.26 -2.38 3.70
CA ASP A 62 20.16 -2.41 2.25
C ASP A 62 18.80 -1.93 1.75
N ALA A 63 18.77 -1.49 0.50
CA ALA A 63 17.52 -1.19 -0.19
C ALA A 63 16.66 -2.44 -0.36
N VAL A 64 15.38 -2.31 -0.03
CA VAL A 64 14.37 -3.37 -0.13
C VAL A 64 13.33 -2.96 -1.18
N PRO A 65 13.03 -3.79 -2.19
CA PRO A 65 11.94 -3.54 -3.11
C PRO A 65 10.59 -3.40 -2.40
N VAL A 66 9.91 -2.29 -2.64
CA VAL A 66 8.59 -1.98 -2.08
C VAL A 66 7.63 -1.62 -3.21
N ARG A 67 6.45 -2.23 -3.20
CA ARG A 67 5.33 -1.83 -4.04
C ARG A 67 4.10 -1.57 -3.18
N ILE A 68 3.54 -0.36 -3.26
CA ILE A 68 2.17 -0.10 -2.83
C ILE A 68 1.28 -0.27 -4.06
N HIS A 69 0.38 -1.24 -4.01
CA HIS A 69 -0.51 -1.60 -5.11
C HIS A 69 -1.95 -1.35 -4.72
N SER A 70 -2.61 -0.41 -5.38
CA SER A 70 -4.04 -0.20 -5.21
C SER A 70 -4.79 -1.25 -6.03
N GLN A 71 -5.76 -1.89 -5.43
CA GLN A 71 -6.62 -2.89 -6.06
C GLN A 71 -7.11 -2.43 -7.43
N CYS A 72 -7.03 -3.31 -8.39
CA CYS A 72 -7.58 -3.14 -9.72
C CYS A 72 -8.15 -4.46 -10.20
N LEU A 73 -9.41 -4.76 -9.86
CA LEU A 73 -10.05 -6.02 -10.17
C LEU A 73 -9.94 -6.37 -11.67
N THR A 74 -10.11 -5.38 -12.53
CA THR A 74 -10.06 -5.59 -13.97
C THR A 74 -8.65 -5.93 -14.48
N GLY A 75 -7.61 -5.31 -13.94
CA GLY A 75 -6.22 -5.60 -14.31
C GLY A 75 -5.67 -6.82 -13.59
N ASP A 76 -5.84 -6.90 -12.26
CA ASP A 76 -5.21 -7.91 -11.42
C ASP A 76 -5.81 -9.31 -11.60
N VAL A 77 -7.13 -9.39 -11.87
CA VAL A 77 -7.87 -10.66 -11.95
C VAL A 77 -8.30 -10.97 -13.38
N PHE A 78 -8.84 -10.00 -14.10
CA PHE A 78 -9.38 -10.23 -15.45
C PHE A 78 -8.38 -9.91 -16.56
N HIS A 79 -7.17 -9.42 -16.24
CA HIS A 79 -6.10 -9.11 -17.19
C HIS A 79 -6.57 -8.17 -18.31
N SER A 80 -7.35 -7.14 -17.95
CA SER A 80 -7.89 -6.16 -18.87
C SER A 80 -6.79 -5.35 -19.54
N ALA A 81 -6.85 -5.19 -20.86
CA ALA A 81 -5.95 -4.33 -21.63
C ALA A 81 -6.24 -2.81 -21.47
N LYS A 82 -7.23 -2.42 -20.65
CA LYS A 82 -7.51 -1.01 -20.36
C LYS A 82 -6.53 -0.40 -19.33
N CYS A 83 -5.69 -1.20 -18.69
CA CYS A 83 -4.65 -0.75 -17.76
C CYS A 83 -3.51 -1.77 -17.66
N ASP A 84 -2.40 -1.36 -17.08
CA ASP A 84 -1.20 -2.17 -16.84
C ASP A 84 -1.07 -2.67 -15.38
N CYS A 85 -2.15 -2.57 -14.58
CA CYS A 85 -2.10 -2.88 -13.13
C CYS A 85 -1.66 -4.32 -12.86
N GLY A 86 -2.22 -5.31 -13.58
CA GLY A 86 -1.84 -6.71 -13.43
C GLY A 86 -0.36 -6.94 -13.76
N GLU A 87 0.14 -6.34 -14.85
CA GLU A 87 1.55 -6.42 -15.24
C GLU A 87 2.47 -5.79 -14.19
N GLN A 88 2.06 -4.68 -13.59
CA GLN A 88 2.80 -4.02 -12.49
C GLN A 88 2.86 -4.90 -11.25
N LEU A 89 1.78 -5.61 -10.91
CA LEU A 89 1.76 -6.55 -9.80
C LEU A 89 2.66 -7.76 -10.08
N ASP A 90 2.57 -8.34 -11.28
CA ASP A 90 3.41 -9.45 -11.74
C ASP A 90 4.89 -9.06 -11.70
N LEU A 91 5.24 -7.88 -12.16
CA LEU A 91 6.62 -7.36 -12.12
C LEU A 91 7.13 -7.21 -10.68
N ALA A 92 6.31 -6.68 -9.79
CA ALA A 92 6.67 -6.54 -8.38
C ALA A 92 6.93 -7.91 -7.73
N MET A 93 6.00 -8.87 -7.90
CA MET A 93 6.13 -10.21 -7.35
C MET A 93 7.35 -10.95 -7.91
N THR A 94 7.60 -10.85 -9.21
CA THR A 94 8.77 -11.45 -9.88
C THR A 94 10.07 -10.83 -9.37
N THR A 95 10.11 -9.50 -9.24
CA THR A 95 11.29 -8.79 -8.74
C THR A 95 11.62 -9.21 -7.32
N ILE A 96 10.63 -9.24 -6.42
CA ILE A 96 10.81 -9.66 -5.03
C ILE A 96 11.24 -11.12 -4.93
N ALA A 97 10.69 -11.99 -5.79
CA ALA A 97 11.09 -13.40 -5.84
C ALA A 97 12.57 -13.54 -6.21
N ARG A 98 13.05 -12.81 -7.22
CA ARG A 98 14.43 -12.81 -7.68
C ARG A 98 15.40 -12.23 -6.65
N GLU A 99 15.05 -11.10 -6.03
CA GLU A 99 15.85 -10.45 -4.99
C GLU A 99 15.87 -11.25 -3.68
N GLY A 100 14.95 -12.21 -3.49
CA GLY A 100 14.80 -12.99 -2.27
C GLY A 100 14.25 -12.21 -1.07
N ARG A 101 13.95 -10.92 -1.23
CA ARG A 101 13.39 -10.02 -0.22
C ARG A 101 12.56 -8.90 -0.87
N GLY A 102 11.59 -8.41 -0.13
CA GLY A 102 10.74 -7.30 -0.57
C GLY A 102 9.32 -7.41 -0.07
N VAL A 103 8.51 -6.39 -0.36
CA VAL A 103 7.14 -6.28 0.13
C VAL A 103 6.23 -5.64 -0.91
N VAL A 104 5.03 -6.22 -1.05
CA VAL A 104 3.88 -5.62 -1.73
C VAL A 104 2.83 -5.30 -0.66
N ILE A 105 2.38 -4.05 -0.57
CA ILE A 105 1.17 -3.70 0.16
C ILE A 105 0.04 -3.57 -0.84
N TYR A 106 -0.95 -4.45 -0.73
CA TYR A 106 -2.16 -4.43 -1.55
C TYR A 106 -3.27 -3.74 -0.76
N GLN A 107 -3.67 -2.55 -1.19
CA GLN A 107 -4.70 -1.73 -0.55
C GLN A 107 -6.01 -1.77 -1.36
N GLN A 108 -7.15 -1.81 -0.66
CA GLN A 108 -8.46 -1.95 -1.27
C GLN A 108 -9.03 -0.59 -1.75
N GLN A 109 -8.25 0.16 -2.53
CA GLN A 109 -8.63 1.47 -3.09
C GLN A 109 -8.87 1.37 -4.60
N GLU A 110 -9.84 0.53 -4.99
CA GLU A 110 -10.24 0.29 -6.38
C GLU A 110 -10.56 1.59 -7.12
N GLY A 111 -10.16 1.65 -8.40
CA GLY A 111 -10.46 2.78 -9.27
C GLY A 111 -9.84 4.10 -8.77
N ARG A 112 -8.65 4.07 -8.19
CA ARG A 112 -8.01 5.22 -7.53
C ARG A 112 -8.85 5.76 -6.35
N GLY A 113 -9.52 4.86 -5.63
CA GLY A 113 -10.34 5.18 -4.46
C GLY A 113 -11.81 5.50 -4.74
N ILE A 114 -12.25 5.53 -6.01
CA ILE A 114 -13.66 5.80 -6.36
C ILE A 114 -14.55 4.55 -6.35
N GLY A 115 -13.94 3.36 -6.23
CA GLY A 115 -14.63 2.07 -6.22
C GLY A 115 -14.93 1.49 -7.60
N ILE A 116 -15.23 0.18 -7.62
CA ILE A 116 -15.40 -0.58 -8.88
C ILE A 116 -16.59 -0.09 -9.71
N ILE A 117 -17.72 0.26 -9.10
CA ILE A 117 -18.89 0.69 -9.85
C ILE A 117 -18.65 2.01 -10.58
N ASN A 118 -18.05 2.99 -9.91
CA ASN A 118 -17.71 4.26 -10.54
C ASN A 118 -16.64 4.10 -11.63
N LYS A 119 -15.69 3.20 -11.42
CA LYS A 119 -14.71 2.84 -12.45
C LYS A 119 -15.38 2.27 -13.71
N ILE A 120 -16.38 1.38 -13.56
CA ILE A 120 -17.13 0.85 -14.69
C ILE A 120 -17.94 1.96 -15.38
N ARG A 121 -18.53 2.90 -14.65
CA ARG A 121 -19.20 4.07 -15.22
C ARG A 121 -18.22 4.95 -16.01
N ALA A 122 -17.02 5.18 -15.48
CA ALA A 122 -15.96 5.90 -16.21
C ALA A 122 -15.55 5.17 -17.49
N TYR A 123 -15.44 3.83 -17.47
CA TYR A 123 -15.18 3.04 -18.66
C TYR A 123 -16.26 3.21 -19.74
N ALA A 124 -17.54 3.26 -19.37
CA ALA A 124 -18.63 3.48 -20.31
C ALA A 124 -18.54 4.87 -20.97
N LEU A 125 -18.11 5.91 -20.23
CA LEU A 125 -17.85 7.23 -20.81
C LEU A 125 -16.63 7.24 -21.73
N GLN A 126 -15.56 6.53 -21.36
CA GLN A 126 -14.39 6.37 -22.23
C GLN A 126 -14.73 5.63 -23.54
N ASP A 127 -15.59 4.63 -23.50
CA ASP A 127 -16.07 3.93 -24.70
C ASP A 127 -16.88 4.88 -25.61
N ALA A 128 -17.48 5.96 -25.03
CA ALA A 128 -18.15 7.03 -25.76
C ALA A 128 -17.24 8.17 -26.22
N GLY A 129 -15.93 8.13 -25.91
CA GLY A 129 -14.91 9.05 -26.38
C GLY A 129 -14.29 10.00 -25.37
N ASP A 130 -14.72 9.96 -24.09
CA ASP A 130 -14.10 10.77 -23.03
C ASP A 130 -12.68 10.22 -22.70
N ASP A 131 -11.79 11.06 -22.23
CA ASP A 131 -10.57 10.59 -21.59
C ASP A 131 -10.80 10.21 -20.11
N THR A 132 -9.79 9.66 -19.46
CA THR A 132 -9.91 9.20 -18.05
C THR A 132 -10.23 10.34 -17.08
N ILE A 133 -9.69 11.53 -17.32
CA ILE A 133 -9.90 12.70 -16.45
C ILE A 133 -11.29 13.26 -16.67
N GLU A 134 -11.68 13.46 -17.95
CA GLU A 134 -12.98 13.96 -18.35
C GLU A 134 -14.12 13.06 -17.82
N ALA A 135 -13.97 11.75 -17.94
CA ALA A 135 -14.95 10.78 -17.44
C ALA A 135 -15.17 10.92 -15.93
N ASN A 136 -14.08 11.07 -15.12
CA ASN A 136 -14.21 11.25 -13.67
C ASN A 136 -14.83 12.62 -13.32
N VAL A 137 -14.44 13.69 -13.99
CA VAL A 137 -15.01 15.05 -13.79
C VAL A 137 -16.51 15.06 -14.11
N ARG A 138 -16.93 14.42 -15.21
CA ARG A 138 -18.36 14.31 -15.57
C ARG A 138 -19.18 13.54 -14.55
N LEU A 139 -18.57 12.57 -13.85
CA LEU A 139 -19.20 11.82 -12.77
C LEU A 139 -19.16 12.55 -11.42
N GLY A 140 -18.51 13.74 -11.35
CA GLY A 140 -18.34 14.50 -10.10
C GLY A 140 -17.40 13.78 -9.11
N LEU A 141 -16.44 12.98 -9.60
CA LEU A 141 -15.52 12.19 -8.80
C LEU A 141 -14.13 12.82 -8.79
N GLU A 142 -13.38 12.56 -7.71
CA GLU A 142 -11.96 12.89 -7.67
C GLU A 142 -11.18 12.07 -8.71
N VAL A 143 -10.18 12.68 -9.31
CA VAL A 143 -9.30 12.01 -10.28
C VAL A 143 -8.41 10.98 -9.58
N ASP A 144 -8.00 11.28 -8.36
CA ASP A 144 -7.25 10.36 -7.49
C ASP A 144 -7.58 10.63 -6.02
N ALA A 145 -8.36 9.72 -5.42
CA ALA A 145 -8.78 9.78 -4.02
C ALA A 145 -7.97 8.83 -3.12
N ARG A 146 -6.88 8.25 -3.63
CA ARG A 146 -6.07 7.29 -2.85
C ARG A 146 -5.34 7.96 -1.70
N ARG A 147 -5.19 7.19 -0.62
CA ARG A 147 -4.46 7.57 0.59
C ARG A 147 -3.39 6.54 0.89
N TYR A 148 -2.25 6.98 1.40
CA TYR A 148 -1.07 6.13 1.59
C TYR A 148 -0.49 6.18 3.00
N GLU A 149 -1.04 7.01 3.90
CA GLU A 149 -0.52 7.25 5.24
C GLU A 149 -0.42 5.94 6.04
N GLN A 150 -1.46 5.09 5.96
CA GLN A 150 -1.49 3.80 6.64
C GLN A 150 -0.51 2.79 6.01
N CYS A 151 -0.27 2.87 4.71
CA CYS A 151 0.77 2.06 4.07
C CYS A 151 2.17 2.40 4.60
N VAL A 152 2.45 3.68 4.83
CA VAL A 152 3.72 4.11 5.43
C VAL A 152 3.87 3.57 6.86
N GLU A 153 2.79 3.58 7.63
CA GLU A 153 2.78 3.02 8.98
C GLU A 153 3.03 1.50 8.97
N ILE A 154 2.38 0.77 8.06
CA ILE A 154 2.60 -0.66 7.85
C ILE A 154 4.08 -0.94 7.49
N LEU A 155 4.69 -0.15 6.59
CA LEU A 155 6.10 -0.31 6.24
C LEU A 155 7.01 -0.11 7.46
N ARG A 156 6.70 0.86 8.32
CA ARG A 156 7.44 1.09 9.58
C ARG A 156 7.29 -0.07 10.55
N ASP A 157 6.08 -0.63 10.71
CA ASP A 157 5.84 -1.82 11.53
C ASP A 157 6.65 -3.03 11.01
N ARG A 158 6.82 -3.14 9.68
CA ARG A 158 7.63 -4.17 9.04
C ARG A 158 9.15 -3.90 9.13
N GLY A 159 9.56 -2.78 9.72
CA GLY A 159 10.96 -2.41 9.95
C GLY A 159 11.60 -1.58 8.85
N LEU A 160 10.85 -1.18 7.84
CA LEU A 160 11.29 -0.30 6.76
C LEU A 160 11.11 1.16 7.20
N ARG A 161 12.20 1.91 7.28
CA ARG A 161 12.20 3.28 7.87
C ARG A 161 12.57 4.40 6.91
N ARG A 162 12.89 4.05 5.66
CA ARG A 162 13.28 5.01 4.62
C ARG A 162 12.69 4.62 3.28
#